data_42f0668a4e54785eaee977d594ae07a9
#
_entry.id   42f0668a4e54785eaee977d594ae07a9
#
_cell.length_a   1.000
_cell.length_b   1.000
_cell.length_c   1.000
_cell.angle_alpha   90.00
_cell.angle_beta   90.00
_cell.angle_gamma   90.00
#
_symmetry.space_group_name_H-M   'P 1'
#
loop_
_entity.id
_entity.type
_entity.pdbx_description
1 polymer ?
#
loop_
_entity_poly.entity_id
_entity_poly.type
_entity_poly.pdbx_seq_one_letter_code
_entity_poly.pdbx_strand_id
1 'polypeptide(L)'
;MVKSSKVKSFWIAFFAILFVVATICGTYHAITMQNALKHVKMSVIDDENVYKIGMENAQKQSLYLVCDALKNMDANLGKVAVSNDTSHQAELLTDVAICASEVSYQLANLPIETNDVLAKCEKFANQTQDYATYLVGRIAGENQLQQDERCALKNLQRVAKNMYDLFQNYAESDSAMFITNGTGVSGVGDLTTMLKGAKDDAFTYEKLIYDGPFSDSVEQKHITCAQKISHKQGSDVVKKYFGENKFVREIAQKCPLYVYQTQKGEVTLTSDGRVVEYEATQVFDGKKSLDGKQCIAKAEEFCQALGYNVKGIWVSNVQDYVTYVNCATVVDDVIVYPELIKVAVDTSNGRIVGLEAKSYLINHKSRQVDFGTTSQSDCQKQLDKSLRVTNVAKSLIEIKGREYFAYEFECTDGTNQYYVYVDSHTGKEVQIFKVIANTEGHTVM
;
A
#
# COMPACT_ATOMS: atom_id res chain seq x y z
N MET A 1 -0.04 45.61 -24.49
CA MET A 1 -1.11 44.68 -24.93
C MET A 1 -0.63 43.43 -25.67
N VAL A 2 0.65 43.10 -25.67
CA VAL A 2 1.23 41.98 -26.48
C VAL A 2 1.56 40.73 -25.65
N LYS A 3 1.60 40.81 -24.33
CA LYS A 3 1.95 39.67 -23.45
C LYS A 3 0.81 38.64 -23.21
N SER A 4 -0.46 39.05 -23.31
CA SER A 4 -1.63 38.18 -23.08
C SER A 4 -1.90 37.19 -24.22
N SER A 5 -1.51 37.54 -25.46
CA SER A 5 -1.72 36.68 -26.64
C SER A 5 -0.82 35.46 -26.65
N LYS A 6 0.46 35.59 -26.23
CA LYS A 6 1.43 34.47 -26.25
C LYS A 6 1.11 33.38 -25.20
N VAL A 7 0.56 33.79 -24.06
CA VAL A 7 0.15 32.82 -22.98
C VAL A 7 -1.09 32.03 -23.42
N LYS A 8 -2.07 32.70 -24.08
CA LYS A 8 -3.25 31.98 -24.62
C LYS A 8 -2.85 31.00 -25.73
N SER A 9 -1.93 31.40 -26.64
CA SER A 9 -1.43 30.50 -27.68
C SER A 9 -0.64 29.32 -27.13
N PHE A 10 0.09 29.50 -26.01
CA PHE A 10 0.81 28.42 -25.34
C PHE A 10 -0.14 27.38 -24.75
N TRP A 11 -1.18 27.83 -24.05
CA TRP A 11 -2.18 26.91 -23.47
C TRP A 11 -3.00 26.19 -24.54
N ILE A 12 -3.34 26.86 -25.65
CA ILE A 12 -4.03 26.22 -26.78
C ILE A 12 -3.14 25.15 -27.42
N ALA A 13 -1.83 25.43 -27.60
CA ALA A 13 -0.89 24.46 -28.13
C ALA A 13 -0.68 23.28 -27.16
N PHE A 14 -0.60 23.54 -25.84
CA PHE A 14 -0.47 22.50 -24.79
C PHE A 14 -1.68 21.58 -24.78
N PHE A 15 -2.91 22.14 -24.78
CA PHE A 15 -4.13 21.32 -24.84
C PHE A 15 -4.27 20.56 -26.15
N ALA A 16 -3.85 21.17 -27.29
CA ALA A 16 -3.84 20.48 -28.57
C ALA A 16 -2.87 19.28 -28.57
N ILE A 17 -1.68 19.43 -27.97
CA ILE A 17 -0.71 18.33 -27.82
C ILE A 17 -1.27 17.25 -26.93
N LEU A 18 -1.89 17.62 -25.80
CA LEU A 18 -2.49 16.67 -24.85
C LEU A 18 -3.65 15.90 -25.49
N PHE A 19 -4.47 16.58 -26.29
CA PHE A 19 -5.55 15.95 -27.06
C PHE A 19 -5.00 15.00 -28.14
N VAL A 20 -3.92 15.38 -28.83
CA VAL A 20 -3.24 14.51 -29.80
C VAL A 20 -2.64 13.28 -29.15
N VAL A 21 -2.00 13.43 -27.97
CA VAL A 21 -1.45 12.29 -27.21
C VAL A 21 -2.57 11.35 -26.73
N ALA A 22 -3.67 11.90 -26.21
CA ALA A 22 -4.82 11.10 -25.79
C ALA A 22 -5.48 10.35 -26.96
N THR A 23 -5.60 11.01 -28.13
CA THR A 23 -6.12 10.35 -29.37
C THR A 23 -5.16 9.29 -29.89
N ILE A 24 -3.84 9.52 -29.84
CA ILE A 24 -2.83 8.52 -30.24
C ILE A 24 -2.85 7.32 -29.31
N CYS A 25 -2.91 7.52 -27.98
CA CYS A 25 -3.02 6.44 -27.02
C CYS A 25 -4.34 5.66 -27.18
N GLY A 26 -5.46 6.35 -27.39
CA GLY A 26 -6.76 5.73 -27.64
C GLY A 26 -6.81 4.93 -28.92
N THR A 27 -6.24 5.48 -30.04
CA THR A 27 -6.14 4.74 -31.30
C THR A 27 -5.18 3.59 -31.26
N TYR A 28 -4.05 3.71 -30.54
CA TYR A 28 -3.11 2.61 -30.32
C TYR A 28 -3.78 1.48 -29.54
N HIS A 29 -4.51 1.81 -28.47
CA HIS A 29 -5.27 0.83 -27.68
C HIS A 29 -6.38 0.15 -28.50
N ALA A 30 -7.09 0.91 -29.32
CA ALA A 30 -8.11 0.37 -30.23
C ALA A 30 -7.52 -0.56 -31.31
N ILE A 31 -6.36 -0.21 -31.87
CA ILE A 31 -5.66 -1.01 -32.87
C ILE A 31 -5.09 -2.29 -32.25
N THR A 32 -4.50 -2.22 -31.06
CA THR A 32 -4.01 -3.42 -30.34
C THR A 32 -5.15 -4.34 -29.95
N MET A 33 -6.30 -3.80 -29.53
CA MET A 33 -7.51 -4.58 -29.26
C MET A 33 -8.12 -5.20 -30.52
N GLN A 34 -8.18 -4.47 -31.64
CA GLN A 34 -8.62 -5.01 -32.93
C GLN A 34 -7.67 -6.08 -33.47
N ASN A 35 -6.37 -5.92 -33.29
CA ASN A 35 -5.40 -6.95 -33.70
C ASN A 35 -5.49 -8.19 -32.79
N ALA A 36 -5.68 -8.02 -31.48
CA ALA A 36 -5.95 -9.13 -30.57
C ALA A 36 -7.26 -9.87 -30.98
N LEU A 37 -8.32 -9.14 -31.33
CA LEU A 37 -9.57 -9.70 -31.84
C LEU A 37 -9.41 -10.40 -33.21
N LYS A 38 -8.54 -9.89 -34.10
CA LYS A 38 -8.24 -10.56 -35.39
C LYS A 38 -7.47 -11.86 -35.19
N HIS A 39 -6.51 -11.89 -34.29
CA HIS A 39 -5.79 -13.15 -33.94
C HIS A 39 -6.73 -14.19 -33.31
N VAL A 40 -7.68 -13.76 -32.48
CA VAL A 40 -8.69 -14.64 -31.89
C VAL A 40 -9.65 -15.24 -32.94
N LYS A 41 -9.92 -14.51 -34.04
CA LYS A 41 -10.77 -15.03 -35.11
C LYS A 41 -10.13 -16.13 -35.97
N MET A 42 -8.83 -16.36 -35.89
CA MET A 42 -8.12 -17.31 -36.75
C MET A 42 -7.88 -18.72 -36.12
N SER A 43 -8.25 -18.93 -34.84
CA SER A 43 -8.12 -20.23 -34.16
C SER A 43 -9.46 -20.76 -33.61
N VAL A 44 -10.43 -20.97 -34.47
CA VAL A 44 -11.89 -20.93 -34.20
C VAL A 44 -12.50 -22.23 -33.61
N ILE A 45 -11.79 -23.23 -33.14
CA ILE A 45 -12.47 -24.45 -32.65
C ILE A 45 -12.22 -24.80 -31.17
N ASP A 46 -11.14 -24.32 -30.57
CA ASP A 46 -10.85 -24.54 -29.12
C ASP A 46 -10.93 -23.26 -28.26
N ASP A 47 -11.18 -22.10 -28.87
CA ASP A 47 -10.94 -20.77 -28.28
C ASP A 47 -12.12 -20.18 -27.47
N GLU A 48 -13.32 -20.74 -27.51
CA GLU A 48 -14.47 -20.13 -26.81
C GLU A 48 -14.28 -20.14 -25.29
N ASN A 49 -13.63 -21.17 -24.76
CA ASN A 49 -13.33 -21.26 -23.33
C ASN A 49 -12.17 -20.32 -22.92
N VAL A 50 -11.15 -20.21 -23.75
CA VAL A 50 -10.00 -19.32 -23.50
C VAL A 50 -10.43 -17.85 -23.53
N TYR A 51 -11.30 -17.49 -24.47
CA TYR A 51 -11.88 -16.14 -24.55
C TYR A 51 -12.75 -15.81 -23.33
N LYS A 52 -13.61 -16.75 -22.90
CA LYS A 52 -14.45 -16.60 -21.70
C LYS A 52 -13.61 -16.41 -20.44
N ILE A 53 -12.59 -17.24 -20.24
CA ILE A 53 -11.64 -17.11 -19.12
C ILE A 53 -10.90 -15.78 -19.18
N GLY A 54 -10.44 -15.34 -20.36
CA GLY A 54 -9.77 -14.08 -20.53
C GLY A 54 -10.65 -12.87 -20.18
N MET A 55 -11.91 -12.87 -20.63
CA MET A 55 -12.90 -11.85 -20.27
C MET A 55 -13.21 -11.87 -18.77
N GLU A 56 -13.44 -13.04 -18.19
CA GLU A 56 -13.70 -13.19 -16.75
C GLU A 56 -12.54 -12.63 -15.92
N ASN A 57 -11.30 -12.95 -16.28
CA ASN A 57 -10.12 -12.44 -15.60
C ASN A 57 -10.00 -10.91 -15.74
N ALA A 58 -10.26 -10.35 -16.92
CA ALA A 58 -10.25 -8.89 -17.12
C ALA A 58 -11.31 -8.19 -16.25
N GLN A 59 -12.49 -8.77 -16.14
CA GLN A 59 -13.57 -8.22 -15.31
C GLN A 59 -13.26 -8.31 -13.81
N LYS A 60 -12.70 -9.44 -13.36
CA LYS A 60 -12.19 -9.58 -11.99
C LYS A 60 -11.09 -8.56 -11.69
N GLN A 61 -10.17 -8.37 -12.62
CA GLN A 61 -9.13 -7.35 -12.49
C GLN A 61 -9.73 -5.95 -12.32
N SER A 62 -10.71 -5.57 -13.16
CA SER A 62 -11.37 -4.26 -13.04
C SER A 62 -12.08 -4.11 -11.69
N LEU A 63 -12.71 -5.16 -11.18
CA LEU A 63 -13.33 -5.13 -9.85
C LEU A 63 -12.31 -4.89 -8.73
N TYR A 64 -11.18 -5.60 -8.74
CA TYR A 64 -10.11 -5.38 -7.76
C TYR A 64 -9.52 -3.97 -7.86
N LEU A 65 -9.35 -3.43 -9.07
CA LEU A 65 -8.86 -2.07 -9.27
C LEU A 65 -9.86 -1.02 -8.74
N VAL A 66 -11.18 -1.27 -8.86
CA VAL A 66 -12.20 -0.42 -8.19
C VAL A 66 -12.01 -0.44 -6.67
N CYS A 67 -11.83 -1.62 -6.08
CA CYS A 67 -11.61 -1.76 -4.65
C CYS A 67 -10.35 -1.00 -4.19
N ASP A 68 -9.24 -1.17 -4.89
CA ASP A 68 -7.98 -0.51 -4.57
C ASP A 68 -8.09 1.02 -4.70
N ALA A 69 -8.72 1.51 -5.76
CA ALA A 69 -8.93 2.94 -5.97
C ALA A 69 -9.85 3.55 -4.87
N LEU A 70 -10.94 2.87 -4.50
CA LEU A 70 -11.83 3.32 -3.42
C LEU A 70 -11.13 3.33 -2.06
N LYS A 71 -10.30 2.32 -1.76
CA LYS A 71 -9.50 2.24 -0.55
C LYS A 71 -8.52 3.39 -0.45
N ASN A 72 -7.79 3.67 -1.53
CA ASN A 72 -6.84 4.79 -1.61
C ASN A 72 -7.56 6.14 -1.49
N MET A 73 -8.72 6.27 -2.12
CA MET A 73 -9.56 7.47 -2.01
C MET A 73 -10.03 7.71 -0.58
N ASP A 74 -10.54 6.69 0.13
CA ASP A 74 -10.90 6.80 1.56
C ASP A 74 -9.72 7.28 2.40
N ALA A 75 -8.54 6.65 2.22
CA ALA A 75 -7.35 7.02 2.97
C ALA A 75 -6.91 8.46 2.70
N ASN A 76 -6.82 8.87 1.42
CA ASN A 76 -6.37 10.20 1.06
C ASN A 76 -7.38 11.29 1.45
N LEU A 77 -8.68 11.07 1.29
CA LEU A 77 -9.72 11.98 1.79
C LEU A 77 -9.62 12.18 3.32
N GLY A 78 -9.36 11.10 4.08
CA GLY A 78 -9.14 11.19 5.51
C GLY A 78 -7.94 12.05 5.88
N LYS A 79 -6.80 11.85 5.19
CA LYS A 79 -5.57 12.62 5.40
C LYS A 79 -5.77 14.11 5.05
N VAL A 80 -6.37 14.43 3.90
CA VAL A 80 -6.66 15.82 3.50
C VAL A 80 -7.48 16.53 4.55
N ALA A 81 -8.51 15.86 5.09
CA ALA A 81 -9.42 16.46 6.07
C ALA A 81 -8.73 16.87 7.39
N VAL A 82 -7.54 16.32 7.69
CA VAL A 82 -6.78 16.59 8.93
C VAL A 82 -5.40 17.19 8.68
N SER A 83 -4.98 17.33 7.44
CA SER A 83 -3.73 18.01 7.07
C SER A 83 -3.88 19.52 7.19
N ASN A 84 -2.80 20.21 7.61
CA ASN A 84 -2.71 21.66 7.69
C ASN A 84 -1.70 22.27 6.72
N ASP A 85 -0.86 21.47 6.08
CA ASP A 85 0.06 21.94 5.05
C ASP A 85 -0.61 21.99 3.68
N THR A 86 -0.66 23.18 3.07
CA THR A 86 -1.36 23.40 1.79
C THR A 86 -0.73 22.66 0.62
N SER A 87 0.60 22.49 0.62
CA SER A 87 1.29 21.74 -0.43
C SER A 87 0.96 20.25 -0.34
N HIS A 88 0.97 19.71 0.88
CA HIS A 88 0.59 18.32 1.14
C HIS A 88 -0.90 18.09 0.86
N GLN A 89 -1.78 19.03 1.24
CA GLN A 89 -3.21 18.96 0.86
C GLN A 89 -3.40 18.91 -0.65
N ALA A 90 -2.64 19.70 -1.43
CA ALA A 90 -2.73 19.70 -2.89
C ALA A 90 -2.28 18.37 -3.49
N GLU A 91 -1.22 17.75 -2.98
CA GLU A 91 -0.80 16.40 -3.39
C GLU A 91 -1.90 15.39 -3.12
N LEU A 92 -2.39 15.31 -1.88
CA LEU A 92 -3.42 14.35 -1.47
C LEU A 92 -4.73 14.52 -2.26
N LEU A 93 -5.15 15.77 -2.54
CA LEU A 93 -6.34 16.05 -3.37
C LEU A 93 -6.12 15.64 -4.84
N THR A 94 -4.90 15.77 -5.35
CA THR A 94 -4.56 15.28 -6.69
C THR A 94 -4.68 13.76 -6.75
N ASP A 95 -4.17 13.06 -5.72
CA ASP A 95 -4.30 11.61 -5.62
C ASP A 95 -5.76 11.17 -5.50
N VAL A 96 -6.59 11.92 -4.73
CA VAL A 96 -8.04 11.69 -4.67
C VAL A 96 -8.69 11.81 -6.06
N ALA A 97 -8.33 12.84 -6.83
CA ALA A 97 -8.87 13.03 -8.19
C ALA A 97 -8.46 11.87 -9.12
N ILE A 98 -7.22 11.40 -9.02
CA ILE A 98 -6.73 10.24 -9.80
C ILE A 98 -7.49 8.98 -9.41
N CYS A 99 -7.62 8.69 -8.11
CA CYS A 99 -8.37 7.52 -7.64
C CYS A 99 -9.84 7.57 -8.09
N ALA A 100 -10.48 8.74 -8.03
CA ALA A 100 -11.86 8.92 -8.46
C ALA A 100 -12.03 8.68 -9.98
N SER A 101 -11.07 9.15 -10.78
CA SER A 101 -11.03 8.88 -12.23
C SER A 101 -10.86 7.37 -12.51
N GLU A 102 -10.01 6.69 -11.76
CA GLU A 102 -9.79 5.24 -11.87
C GLU A 102 -11.07 4.47 -11.54
N VAL A 103 -11.76 4.84 -10.45
CA VAL A 103 -13.05 4.23 -10.11
C VAL A 103 -14.03 4.35 -11.28
N SER A 104 -14.22 5.55 -11.84
CA SER A 104 -15.12 5.76 -12.99
C SER A 104 -14.72 4.91 -14.20
N TYR A 105 -13.43 4.86 -14.52
CA TYR A 105 -12.91 4.09 -15.65
C TYR A 105 -13.13 2.58 -15.49
N GLN A 106 -12.83 2.05 -14.31
CA GLN A 106 -12.94 0.62 -14.05
C GLN A 106 -14.40 0.16 -13.91
N LEU A 107 -15.29 1.00 -13.35
CA LEU A 107 -16.72 0.73 -13.33
C LEU A 107 -17.30 0.59 -14.74
N ALA A 108 -16.87 1.43 -15.68
CA ALA A 108 -17.31 1.37 -17.08
C ALA A 108 -16.83 0.08 -17.80
N ASN A 109 -15.77 -0.58 -17.30
CA ASN A 109 -15.27 -1.84 -17.84
C ASN A 109 -15.95 -3.09 -17.24
N LEU A 110 -16.75 -2.91 -16.19
CA LEU A 110 -17.51 -4.01 -15.61
C LEU A 110 -18.76 -4.30 -16.44
N PRO A 111 -19.10 -5.57 -16.69
CA PRO A 111 -20.26 -5.97 -17.46
C PRO A 111 -21.54 -5.87 -16.62
N ILE A 112 -21.77 -4.73 -16.02
CA ILE A 112 -22.91 -4.49 -15.13
C ILE A 112 -24.03 -3.86 -15.97
N GLU A 113 -25.24 -4.46 -15.95
CA GLU A 113 -26.39 -3.77 -16.49
C GLU A 113 -26.62 -2.46 -15.71
N THR A 114 -26.90 -1.38 -16.44
CA THR A 114 -27.11 -0.05 -15.85
C THR A 114 -28.20 -0.14 -14.80
N ASN A 115 -27.83 0.03 -13.55
CA ASN A 115 -28.76 0.07 -12.43
C ASN A 115 -28.51 1.33 -11.57
N ASP A 116 -29.47 1.65 -10.71
CA ASP A 116 -29.42 2.85 -9.87
C ASP A 116 -28.18 2.92 -8.97
N VAL A 117 -27.62 1.77 -8.56
CA VAL A 117 -26.45 1.72 -7.66
C VAL A 117 -25.19 2.05 -8.44
N LEU A 118 -25.00 1.46 -9.62
CA LEU A 118 -23.86 1.75 -10.49
C LEU A 118 -23.84 3.24 -10.88
N ALA A 119 -24.98 3.76 -11.32
CA ALA A 119 -25.12 5.17 -11.67
C ALA A 119 -24.78 6.10 -10.49
N LYS A 120 -25.13 5.71 -9.25
CA LYS A 120 -24.72 6.45 -8.04
C LYS A 120 -23.23 6.37 -7.77
N CYS A 121 -22.60 5.21 -7.99
CA CYS A 121 -21.16 5.04 -7.84
C CYS A 121 -20.38 5.89 -8.86
N GLU A 122 -20.77 5.85 -10.14
CA GLU A 122 -20.18 6.67 -11.20
C GLU A 122 -20.34 8.17 -10.91
N LYS A 123 -21.54 8.57 -10.51
CA LYS A 123 -21.82 9.96 -10.13
C LYS A 123 -20.96 10.41 -8.95
N PHE A 124 -20.83 9.57 -7.92
CA PHE A 124 -19.99 9.85 -6.77
C PHE A 124 -18.53 10.05 -7.19
N ALA A 125 -17.99 9.12 -7.99
CA ALA A 125 -16.61 9.20 -8.45
C ALA A 125 -16.35 10.49 -9.25
N ASN A 126 -17.20 10.79 -10.25
CA ASN A 126 -17.07 12.00 -11.07
C ASN A 126 -17.16 13.28 -10.22
N GLN A 127 -18.12 13.36 -9.29
CA GLN A 127 -18.26 14.52 -8.40
C GLN A 127 -17.08 14.67 -7.43
N THR A 128 -16.52 13.57 -6.95
CA THR A 128 -15.33 13.59 -6.08
C THR A 128 -14.12 14.08 -6.86
N GLN A 129 -13.93 13.63 -8.11
CA GLN A 129 -12.86 14.10 -8.99
C GLN A 129 -12.95 15.59 -9.23
N ASP A 130 -14.13 16.08 -9.62
CA ASP A 130 -14.37 17.51 -9.89
C ASP A 130 -14.11 18.37 -8.66
N TYR A 131 -14.63 17.95 -7.50
CA TYR A 131 -14.47 18.69 -6.26
C TYR A 131 -13.00 18.70 -5.78
N ALA A 132 -12.30 17.57 -5.84
CA ALA A 132 -10.88 17.51 -5.51
C ALA A 132 -10.05 18.41 -6.42
N THR A 133 -10.31 18.39 -7.74
CA THR A 133 -9.63 19.26 -8.73
C THR A 133 -9.92 20.76 -8.46
N TYR A 134 -11.16 21.10 -8.12
CA TYR A 134 -11.53 22.45 -7.72
C TYR A 134 -10.75 22.91 -6.48
N LEU A 135 -10.68 22.06 -5.43
CA LEU A 135 -9.95 22.39 -4.21
C LEU A 135 -8.45 22.55 -4.45
N VAL A 136 -7.83 21.72 -5.30
CA VAL A 136 -6.42 21.89 -5.70
C VAL A 136 -6.20 23.28 -6.30
N GLY A 137 -7.05 23.70 -7.23
CA GLY A 137 -6.96 25.03 -7.83
C GLY A 137 -7.14 26.17 -6.83
N ARG A 138 -8.01 25.99 -5.84
CA ARG A 138 -8.28 26.98 -4.81
C ARG A 138 -7.14 27.14 -3.81
N ILE A 139 -6.55 26.02 -3.34
CA ILE A 139 -5.46 26.07 -2.36
C ILE A 139 -4.10 26.39 -2.98
N ALA A 140 -3.95 26.28 -4.31
CA ALA A 140 -2.73 26.68 -5.03
C ALA A 140 -2.38 28.18 -4.86
N GLY A 141 -3.32 29.02 -4.39
CA GLY A 141 -3.11 30.42 -4.00
C GLY A 141 -2.78 30.63 -2.51
N GLU A 142 -2.24 29.62 -1.83
CA GLU A 142 -1.92 29.62 -0.40
C GLU A 142 -3.14 29.75 0.54
N ASN A 143 -4.35 29.49 0.04
CA ASN A 143 -5.55 29.49 0.84
C ASN A 143 -5.72 28.13 1.53
N GLN A 144 -5.85 28.12 2.83
CA GLN A 144 -6.14 26.90 3.59
C GLN A 144 -7.56 26.38 3.32
N LEU A 145 -7.75 25.08 3.49
CA LEU A 145 -9.08 24.48 3.46
C LEU A 145 -9.98 25.05 4.57
N GLN A 146 -11.18 25.45 4.21
CA GLN A 146 -12.19 25.95 5.14
C GLN A 146 -12.86 24.80 5.90
N GLN A 147 -13.53 25.11 7.01
CA GLN A 147 -14.13 24.09 7.86
C GLN A 147 -15.27 23.32 7.16
N ASP A 148 -16.06 23.99 6.33
CA ASP A 148 -17.12 23.38 5.52
C ASP A 148 -16.56 22.45 4.45
N GLU A 149 -15.43 22.81 3.84
CA GLU A 149 -14.74 21.96 2.87
C GLU A 149 -14.15 20.71 3.55
N ARG A 150 -13.57 20.84 4.74
CA ARG A 150 -13.11 19.69 5.54
C ARG A 150 -14.28 18.78 5.92
N CYS A 151 -15.45 19.35 6.26
CA CYS A 151 -16.65 18.57 6.50
C CYS A 151 -17.14 17.84 5.24
N ALA A 152 -17.09 18.49 4.08
CA ALA A 152 -17.43 17.88 2.80
C ALA A 152 -16.48 16.71 2.46
N LEU A 153 -15.17 16.89 2.65
CA LEU A 153 -14.16 15.83 2.46
C LEU A 153 -14.41 14.62 3.36
N LYS A 154 -14.73 14.83 4.65
CA LYS A 154 -15.10 13.75 5.57
C LYS A 154 -16.38 13.01 5.14
N ASN A 155 -17.35 13.71 4.57
CA ASN A 155 -18.54 13.08 4.01
C ASN A 155 -18.21 12.22 2.78
N LEU A 156 -17.38 12.74 1.86
CA LEU A 156 -16.91 11.98 0.71
C LEU A 156 -16.10 10.75 1.15
N GLN A 157 -15.26 10.89 2.18
CA GLN A 157 -14.51 9.79 2.78
C GLN A 157 -15.44 8.67 3.26
N ARG A 158 -16.50 9.02 4.01
CA ARG A 158 -17.47 8.05 4.51
C ARG A 158 -18.16 7.29 3.36
N VAL A 159 -18.49 7.97 2.27
CA VAL A 159 -19.11 7.35 1.10
C VAL A 159 -18.12 6.44 0.38
N ALA A 160 -16.85 6.89 0.18
CA ALA A 160 -15.79 6.07 -0.42
C ALA A 160 -15.58 4.77 0.36
N LYS A 161 -15.53 4.87 1.70
CA LYS A 161 -15.41 3.69 2.56
C LYS A 161 -16.61 2.75 2.42
N ASN A 162 -17.83 3.26 2.45
CA ASN A 162 -19.03 2.42 2.28
C ASN A 162 -19.05 1.72 0.92
N MET A 163 -18.62 2.40 -0.14
CA MET A 163 -18.49 1.81 -1.47
C MET A 163 -17.38 0.76 -1.50
N TYR A 164 -16.24 1.03 -0.89
CA TYR A 164 -15.16 0.05 -0.75
C TYR A 164 -15.67 -1.21 -0.07
N ASP A 165 -16.30 -1.09 1.10
CA ASP A 165 -16.84 -2.22 1.86
C ASP A 165 -17.86 -3.03 1.00
N LEU A 166 -18.67 -2.34 0.20
CA LEU A 166 -19.64 -2.94 -0.72
C LEU A 166 -18.96 -3.78 -1.81
N PHE A 167 -18.02 -3.17 -2.55
CA PHE A 167 -17.33 -3.83 -3.66
C PHE A 167 -16.39 -4.94 -3.17
N GLN A 168 -15.72 -4.74 -2.04
CA GLN A 168 -14.84 -5.71 -1.43
C GLN A 168 -15.61 -6.98 -1.02
N ASN A 169 -16.73 -6.83 -0.31
CA ASN A 169 -17.58 -7.96 0.06
C ASN A 169 -18.09 -8.73 -1.17
N TYR A 170 -18.38 -8.03 -2.26
CA TYR A 170 -18.76 -8.67 -3.52
C TYR A 170 -17.56 -9.42 -4.14
N ALA A 171 -16.38 -8.80 -4.19
CA ALA A 171 -15.18 -9.42 -4.75
C ALA A 171 -14.76 -10.69 -4.01
N GLU A 172 -15.04 -10.74 -2.71
CA GLU A 172 -14.74 -11.88 -1.84
C GLU A 172 -15.80 -12.99 -1.88
N SER A 173 -16.98 -12.71 -2.44
CA SER A 173 -18.04 -13.70 -2.50
C SER A 173 -17.80 -14.74 -3.60
N ASP A 174 -18.17 -15.99 -3.36
CA ASP A 174 -18.18 -17.07 -4.37
C ASP A 174 -19.06 -16.74 -5.59
N SER A 175 -19.92 -15.72 -5.46
CA SER A 175 -20.81 -15.23 -6.50
C SER A 175 -20.15 -14.23 -7.45
N ALA A 176 -18.91 -13.80 -7.22
CA ALA A 176 -18.14 -12.95 -8.13
C ALA A 176 -17.69 -13.69 -9.42
N MET A 177 -18.45 -14.69 -9.85
CA MET A 177 -18.26 -15.36 -11.12
C MET A 177 -19.00 -14.60 -12.21
N PHE A 178 -18.27 -13.89 -13.06
CA PHE A 178 -18.80 -13.32 -14.29
C PHE A 178 -18.96 -14.44 -15.32
N ILE A 179 -20.14 -15.08 -15.38
CA ILE A 179 -20.40 -16.14 -16.34
C ILE A 179 -21.01 -15.51 -17.58
N THR A 180 -20.30 -15.54 -18.71
CA THR A 180 -20.87 -15.29 -20.03
C THR A 180 -21.53 -16.55 -20.57
N ASN A 181 -22.84 -16.68 -20.43
CA ASN A 181 -23.59 -17.62 -21.21
C ASN A 181 -23.81 -17.03 -22.61
N GLY A 182 -23.65 -17.85 -23.67
CA GLY A 182 -23.53 -17.44 -25.08
C GLY A 182 -24.64 -16.57 -25.70
N THR A 183 -25.54 -15.99 -24.93
CA THR A 183 -26.61 -15.08 -25.36
C THR A 183 -26.77 -13.83 -24.49
N GLY A 184 -25.89 -13.59 -23.54
CA GLY A 184 -25.92 -12.42 -22.66
C GLY A 184 -25.05 -12.63 -21.43
N VAL A 185 -24.56 -11.52 -20.87
CA VAL A 185 -23.88 -11.52 -19.58
C VAL A 185 -24.95 -11.77 -18.51
N SER A 186 -25.12 -13.01 -18.09
CA SER A 186 -25.87 -13.31 -16.88
C SER A 186 -24.87 -13.49 -15.74
N GLY A 187 -24.79 -12.57 -14.83
CA GLY A 187 -23.88 -12.73 -13.71
C GLY A 187 -23.80 -11.57 -12.74
N VAL A 188 -24.41 -10.45 -13.08
CA VAL A 188 -24.60 -9.37 -12.10
C VAL A 188 -26.10 -9.27 -11.75
N GLY A 189 -26.71 -10.43 -11.64
CA GLY A 189 -28.00 -10.53 -10.99
C GLY A 189 -27.85 -10.06 -9.57
N ASP A 190 -28.04 -8.77 -9.37
CA ASP A 190 -28.27 -8.20 -8.08
C ASP A 190 -27.02 -8.06 -7.18
N LEU A 191 -26.08 -7.16 -7.58
CA LEU A 191 -25.06 -6.64 -6.65
C LEU A 191 -25.69 -6.30 -5.28
N THR A 192 -26.90 -5.81 -5.26
CA THR A 192 -27.68 -5.47 -4.08
C THR A 192 -28.15 -6.70 -3.28
N THR A 193 -28.52 -7.78 -3.94
CA THR A 193 -29.00 -9.00 -3.28
C THR A 193 -27.84 -9.90 -2.88
N MET A 194 -26.79 -9.98 -3.69
CA MET A 194 -25.59 -10.79 -3.41
C MET A 194 -24.78 -10.24 -2.24
N LEU A 195 -24.73 -8.92 -2.07
CA LEU A 195 -24.02 -8.26 -0.97
C LEU A 195 -24.72 -8.45 0.38
N LYS A 196 -25.97 -8.84 0.41
CA LYS A 196 -26.70 -9.15 1.66
C LYS A 196 -26.41 -10.54 2.24
N GLY A 197 -25.69 -11.39 1.52
CA GLY A 197 -25.51 -12.81 1.89
C GLY A 197 -24.07 -13.26 2.19
N ALA A 198 -23.08 -12.43 1.98
CA ALA A 198 -21.68 -12.85 2.11
C ALA A 198 -21.23 -12.86 3.58
N LYS A 199 -20.80 -14.01 4.08
CA LYS A 199 -20.05 -14.20 5.32
C LYS A 199 -18.60 -14.52 4.99
N ASP A 200 -17.74 -13.97 5.86
CA ASP A 200 -16.28 -14.11 5.90
C ASP A 200 -15.72 -15.46 5.49
N ASP A 201 -14.76 -15.47 4.57
CA ASP A 201 -13.66 -16.43 4.58
C ASP A 201 -12.39 -15.85 3.91
N ALA A 202 -11.39 -15.96 4.67
CA ALA A 202 -9.96 -15.76 4.59
C ALA A 202 -9.29 -15.46 3.24
N PHE A 203 -8.59 -14.31 3.17
CA PHE A 203 -7.50 -14.05 2.23
C PHE A 203 -6.23 -14.77 2.66
N THR A 204 -5.68 -15.55 1.75
CA THR A 204 -4.32 -16.08 1.85
C THR A 204 -3.36 -15.02 1.28
N TYR A 205 -2.60 -14.33 2.14
CA TYR A 205 -1.52 -13.44 1.70
C TYR A 205 -0.21 -14.21 1.72
N GLU A 206 0.36 -14.43 0.55
CA GLU A 206 1.69 -15.02 0.37
C GLU A 206 2.85 -14.03 0.52
N LYS A 207 2.62 -12.80 0.93
CA LYS A 207 3.67 -11.77 1.13
C LYS A 207 3.53 -11.09 2.45
N LEU A 208 4.68 -10.87 3.10
CA LEU A 208 4.81 -9.98 4.24
C LEU A 208 4.21 -8.62 3.87
N ILE A 209 3.39 -8.08 4.77
CA ILE A 209 2.46 -6.99 4.51
C ILE A 209 3.18 -5.74 4.02
N TYR A 210 2.59 -5.07 3.04
CA TYR A 210 2.92 -3.70 2.66
C TYR A 210 2.71 -2.73 3.84
N ASP A 211 3.76 -2.02 4.25
CA ASP A 211 3.76 -1.10 5.40
C ASP A 211 3.48 0.34 5.02
N GLY A 212 2.93 0.57 3.85
CA GLY A 212 2.75 1.91 3.34
C GLY A 212 4.02 2.50 2.68
N PRO A 213 4.05 3.81 2.43
CA PRO A 213 5.04 4.49 1.60
C PRO A 213 6.51 4.39 2.08
N PHE A 214 6.76 3.95 3.30
CA PHE A 214 8.13 3.72 3.78
C PHE A 214 8.86 2.59 3.04
N SER A 215 8.11 1.67 2.38
CA SER A 215 8.68 0.61 1.56
C SER A 215 8.97 1.02 0.12
N ASP A 216 8.32 2.06 -0.40
CA ASP A 216 8.39 2.45 -1.82
C ASP A 216 9.76 2.99 -2.24
N SER A 217 10.51 3.59 -1.29
CA SER A 217 11.85 4.13 -1.56
C SER A 217 12.92 3.06 -1.74
N VAL A 218 12.61 1.79 -1.42
CA VAL A 218 13.58 0.68 -1.41
C VAL A 218 13.84 0.13 -2.81
N GLU A 219 12.93 0.31 -3.76
CA GLU A 219 13.06 -0.30 -5.11
C GLU A 219 14.26 0.23 -5.92
N GLN A 220 14.68 1.47 -5.70
CA GLN A 220 15.80 2.10 -6.42
C GLN A 220 17.16 1.88 -5.76
N LYS A 221 17.20 1.39 -4.53
CA LYS A 221 18.42 1.15 -3.77
C LYS A 221 18.82 -0.32 -3.81
N HIS A 222 20.11 -0.60 -3.68
CA HIS A 222 20.64 -1.96 -3.73
C HIS A 222 21.36 -2.30 -2.43
N ILE A 223 21.23 -3.55 -1.99
CA ILE A 223 22.02 -4.08 -0.88
C ILE A 223 23.51 -3.99 -1.24
N THR A 224 24.31 -3.49 -0.32
CA THR A 224 25.76 -3.48 -0.44
C THR A 224 26.33 -4.70 0.27
N CYS A 225 27.13 -5.50 -0.43
CA CYS A 225 27.81 -6.65 0.13
C CYS A 225 29.28 -6.37 0.46
N ALA A 226 29.75 -6.97 1.55
CA ALA A 226 31.16 -7.10 1.88
C ALA A 226 31.81 -8.25 1.07
N GLN A 227 32.74 -8.98 1.66
CA GLN A 227 33.43 -10.08 0.99
C GLN A 227 32.47 -11.28 0.79
N LYS A 228 32.41 -11.79 -0.46
CA LYS A 228 31.61 -12.99 -0.78
C LYS A 228 32.09 -14.22 0.00
N ILE A 229 31.13 -14.97 0.51
CA ILE A 229 31.34 -16.31 1.08
C ILE A 229 31.01 -17.38 0.04
N SER A 230 31.55 -18.60 0.23
CA SER A 230 31.15 -19.75 -0.58
C SER A 230 29.75 -20.25 -0.28
N HIS A 231 29.09 -20.95 -1.21
CA HIS A 231 27.80 -21.58 -0.99
C HIS A 231 27.82 -22.55 0.21
N LYS A 232 28.94 -23.21 0.47
CA LYS A 232 29.11 -24.07 1.64
C LYS A 232 29.03 -23.24 2.95
N GLN A 233 29.76 -22.15 3.02
CA GLN A 233 29.69 -21.24 4.20
C GLN A 233 28.28 -20.65 4.37
N GLY A 234 27.59 -20.29 3.26
CA GLY A 234 26.19 -19.89 3.30
C GLY A 234 25.27 -21.00 3.83
N SER A 235 25.49 -22.24 3.40
CA SER A 235 24.78 -23.41 3.94
C SER A 235 25.00 -23.59 5.45
N ASP A 236 26.21 -23.35 5.96
CA ASP A 236 26.53 -23.40 7.38
C ASP A 236 25.77 -22.30 8.17
N VAL A 237 25.65 -21.09 7.59
CA VAL A 237 24.84 -20.00 8.15
C VAL A 237 23.37 -20.42 8.24
N VAL A 238 22.80 -20.92 7.15
CA VAL A 238 21.40 -21.37 7.11
C VAL A 238 21.17 -22.52 8.10
N LYS A 239 22.10 -23.47 8.17
CA LYS A 239 22.01 -24.60 9.10
C LYS A 239 21.94 -24.16 10.56
N LYS A 240 22.68 -23.14 10.92
CA LYS A 240 22.71 -22.60 12.30
C LYS A 240 21.34 -22.11 12.77
N TYR A 241 20.55 -21.46 11.90
CA TYR A 241 19.31 -20.81 12.30
C TYR A 241 18.04 -21.54 11.83
N PHE A 242 18.11 -22.23 10.69
CA PHE A 242 16.96 -22.81 10.00
C PHE A 242 17.04 -24.34 9.86
N GLY A 243 18.21 -24.94 10.16
CA GLY A 243 18.43 -26.38 10.09
C GLY A 243 19.02 -26.85 8.76
N GLU A 244 18.95 -28.17 8.54
CA GLU A 244 19.51 -28.81 7.32
C GLU A 244 18.92 -28.18 6.05
N ASN A 245 19.79 -27.93 5.07
CA ASN A 245 19.43 -27.18 3.89
C ASN A 245 20.18 -27.65 2.64
N LYS A 246 19.71 -27.21 1.49
CA LYS A 246 20.31 -27.42 0.18
C LYS A 246 20.35 -26.11 -0.57
N PHE A 247 21.49 -25.74 -1.14
CA PHE A 247 21.58 -24.62 -2.07
C PHE A 247 20.73 -24.88 -3.32
N VAL A 248 19.93 -23.88 -3.72
CA VAL A 248 19.00 -23.97 -4.86
C VAL A 248 19.52 -23.16 -6.03
N ARG A 249 19.75 -21.87 -5.82
CA ARG A 249 20.14 -20.92 -6.89
C ARG A 249 20.85 -19.68 -6.35
N GLU A 250 21.57 -19.02 -7.23
CA GLU A 250 22.07 -17.65 -7.03
C GLU A 250 21.23 -16.69 -7.87
N ILE A 251 20.81 -15.57 -7.27
CA ILE A 251 20.13 -14.48 -7.96
C ILE A 251 21.18 -13.41 -8.25
N ALA A 252 21.45 -13.19 -9.55
CA ALA A 252 22.44 -12.24 -10.01
C ALA A 252 21.94 -10.80 -9.87
N GLN A 253 22.60 -10.04 -9.00
CA GLN A 253 22.40 -8.60 -8.82
C GLN A 253 23.67 -7.96 -8.24
N LYS A 254 23.66 -6.64 -7.93
CA LYS A 254 24.85 -5.93 -7.43
C LYS A 254 25.46 -6.59 -6.18
N CYS A 255 24.62 -7.04 -5.25
CA CYS A 255 24.97 -7.97 -4.18
C CYS A 255 24.24 -9.29 -4.45
N PRO A 256 24.88 -10.30 -5.00
CA PRO A 256 24.23 -11.57 -5.32
C PRO A 256 23.54 -12.19 -4.11
N LEU A 257 22.38 -12.82 -4.34
CA LEU A 257 21.64 -13.52 -3.30
C LEU A 257 21.76 -15.04 -3.50
N TYR A 258 21.89 -15.76 -2.40
CA TYR A 258 21.95 -17.21 -2.34
C TYR A 258 20.66 -17.76 -1.73
N VAL A 259 19.97 -18.59 -2.47
CA VAL A 259 18.71 -19.20 -2.06
C VAL A 259 18.95 -20.65 -1.63
N TYR A 260 18.44 -20.98 -0.43
CA TYR A 260 18.53 -22.30 0.17
C TYR A 260 17.16 -22.85 0.51
N GLN A 261 16.91 -24.11 0.20
CA GLN A 261 15.73 -24.83 0.62
C GLN A 261 16.04 -25.60 1.91
N THR A 262 15.21 -25.40 2.93
CA THR A 262 15.22 -26.18 4.17
C THR A 262 13.99 -27.09 4.26
N GLN A 263 13.90 -27.94 5.25
CA GLN A 263 12.69 -28.72 5.52
C GLN A 263 11.48 -27.84 5.95
N LYS A 264 11.77 -26.61 6.42
CA LYS A 264 10.76 -25.70 6.98
C LYS A 264 10.35 -24.58 6.03
N GLY A 265 11.17 -24.29 5.01
CA GLY A 265 10.93 -23.18 4.12
C GLY A 265 12.16 -22.79 3.30
N GLU A 266 12.02 -21.73 2.50
CA GLU A 266 13.09 -21.12 1.70
C GLU A 266 13.78 -20.00 2.50
N VAL A 267 15.11 -19.92 2.41
CA VAL A 267 15.93 -18.90 3.04
C VAL A 267 16.78 -18.22 1.99
N THR A 268 16.75 -16.91 1.94
CA THR A 268 17.60 -16.10 1.05
C THR A 268 18.66 -15.37 1.87
N LEU A 269 19.92 -15.54 1.49
CA LEU A 269 21.06 -14.82 2.05
C LEU A 269 21.64 -13.85 1.03
N THR A 270 22.23 -12.75 1.52
CA THR A 270 23.22 -12.00 0.72
C THR A 270 24.46 -12.85 0.48
N SER A 271 25.22 -12.53 -0.57
CA SER A 271 26.47 -13.25 -0.84
C SER A 271 27.56 -13.07 0.24
N ASP A 272 27.39 -12.20 1.22
CA ASP A 272 28.23 -12.07 2.40
C ASP A 272 27.62 -12.72 3.67
N GLY A 273 26.51 -13.46 3.53
CA GLY A 273 25.96 -14.35 4.55
C GLY A 273 24.94 -13.73 5.50
N ARG A 274 24.38 -12.54 5.21
CA ARG A 274 23.29 -11.96 5.98
C ARG A 274 21.94 -12.48 5.49
N VAL A 275 21.00 -12.76 6.39
CA VAL A 275 19.67 -13.25 6.03
C VAL A 275 18.84 -12.10 5.47
N VAL A 276 18.38 -12.22 4.24
CA VAL A 276 17.50 -11.25 3.57
C VAL A 276 16.03 -11.58 3.83
N GLU A 277 15.69 -12.85 3.64
CA GLU A 277 14.32 -13.33 3.64
C GLU A 277 14.24 -14.77 4.14
N TYR A 278 13.15 -15.08 4.83
CA TYR A 278 12.75 -16.43 5.17
C TYR A 278 11.26 -16.58 4.98
N GLU A 279 10.85 -17.65 4.32
CA GLU A 279 9.45 -17.99 4.12
C GLU A 279 9.21 -19.47 4.46
N ALA A 280 8.34 -19.74 5.43
CA ALA A 280 7.98 -21.10 5.82
C ALA A 280 6.97 -21.72 4.85
N THR A 281 7.17 -23.01 4.52
CA THR A 281 6.29 -23.75 3.60
C THR A 281 5.04 -24.34 4.27
N GLN A 282 4.96 -24.34 5.60
CA GLN A 282 3.84 -24.94 6.32
C GLN A 282 2.78 -23.90 6.70
N VAL A 283 1.53 -24.16 6.34
CA VAL A 283 0.34 -23.51 6.88
C VAL A 283 0.14 -24.01 8.34
N PHE A 284 -0.15 -23.10 9.25
CA PHE A 284 -0.30 -23.35 10.68
C PHE A 284 -1.77 -23.51 11.01
N ASP A 285 -2.07 -24.53 11.81
CA ASP A 285 -3.43 -24.94 12.20
C ASP A 285 -3.56 -24.93 13.74
N GLY A 286 -3.06 -23.88 14.36
CA GLY A 286 -3.04 -23.77 15.82
C GLY A 286 -4.01 -22.69 16.33
N LYS A 287 -4.55 -22.86 17.54
CA LYS A 287 -5.29 -21.79 18.21
C LYS A 287 -4.33 -20.71 18.67
N LYS A 288 -4.70 -19.44 18.48
CA LYS A 288 -3.96 -18.27 18.98
C LYS A 288 -3.73 -18.42 20.50
N SER A 289 -2.47 -18.40 20.91
CA SER A 289 -2.07 -18.51 22.33
C SER A 289 -1.18 -17.35 22.78
N LEU A 290 -0.45 -16.70 21.85
CA LEU A 290 0.43 -15.59 22.16
C LEU A 290 -0.26 -14.25 21.87
N ASP A 291 -0.04 -13.29 22.75
CA ASP A 291 -0.42 -11.89 22.52
C ASP A 291 0.64 -11.13 21.71
N GLY A 292 0.32 -9.89 21.31
CA GLY A 292 1.22 -9.05 20.53
C GLY A 292 2.56 -8.78 21.22
N LYS A 293 2.60 -8.62 22.55
CA LYS A 293 3.85 -8.38 23.30
C LYS A 293 4.75 -9.60 23.29
N GLN A 294 4.16 -10.78 23.42
CA GLN A 294 4.90 -12.03 23.33
C GLN A 294 5.44 -12.28 21.93
N CYS A 295 4.68 -11.93 20.89
CA CYS A 295 5.14 -11.98 19.50
C CYS A 295 6.30 -11.00 19.25
N ILE A 296 6.22 -9.77 19.77
CA ILE A 296 7.32 -8.79 19.71
C ILE A 296 8.60 -9.38 20.33
N ALA A 297 8.51 -9.92 21.54
CA ALA A 297 9.67 -10.52 22.21
C ALA A 297 10.32 -11.63 21.38
N LYS A 298 9.50 -12.48 20.72
CA LYS A 298 10.00 -13.55 19.84
C LYS A 298 10.67 -13.01 18.58
N ALA A 299 10.11 -11.97 17.98
CA ALA A 299 10.70 -11.31 16.81
C ALA A 299 12.03 -10.64 17.14
N GLU A 300 12.11 -9.91 18.27
CA GLU A 300 13.35 -9.27 18.72
C GLU A 300 14.45 -10.30 19.02
N GLU A 301 14.11 -11.38 19.75
CA GLU A 301 15.02 -12.49 20.05
C GLU A 301 15.61 -13.08 18.76
N PHE A 302 14.77 -13.30 17.76
CA PHE A 302 15.19 -13.87 16.49
C PHE A 302 16.06 -12.89 15.66
N CYS A 303 15.66 -11.63 15.56
CA CYS A 303 16.46 -10.60 14.90
C CYS A 303 17.84 -10.45 15.55
N GLN A 304 17.89 -10.42 16.88
CA GLN A 304 19.15 -10.33 17.62
C GLN A 304 20.03 -11.57 17.37
N ALA A 305 19.46 -12.77 17.29
CA ALA A 305 20.21 -13.99 16.96
C ALA A 305 20.83 -13.93 15.56
N LEU A 306 20.16 -13.27 14.60
CA LEU A 306 20.67 -13.02 13.24
C LEU A 306 21.66 -11.86 13.17
N GLY A 307 21.89 -11.13 14.27
CA GLY A 307 22.80 -9.98 14.34
C GLY A 307 22.16 -8.63 13.96
N TYR A 308 20.82 -8.57 13.89
CA TYR A 308 20.08 -7.33 13.68
C TYR A 308 19.72 -6.68 15.00
N ASN A 309 20.16 -5.43 15.20
CA ASN A 309 19.88 -4.66 16.42
C ASN A 309 18.65 -3.78 16.20
N VAL A 310 17.47 -4.38 16.39
CA VAL A 310 16.17 -3.73 16.17
C VAL A 310 15.25 -3.93 17.37
N LYS A 311 14.22 -3.09 17.45
CA LYS A 311 13.13 -3.16 18.43
C LYS A 311 11.80 -3.37 17.72
N GLY A 312 10.90 -4.13 18.30
CA GLY A 312 9.54 -4.26 17.82
C GLY A 312 8.77 -2.97 18.07
N ILE A 313 8.25 -2.39 17.01
CA ILE A 313 7.58 -1.09 17.05
C ILE A 313 6.08 -1.27 17.10
N TRP A 314 5.52 -2.08 16.19
CA TRP A 314 4.09 -2.41 16.21
C TRP A 314 3.84 -3.81 15.67
N VAL A 315 2.64 -4.29 15.92
CA VAL A 315 2.15 -5.57 15.39
C VAL A 315 0.97 -5.34 14.46
N SER A 316 0.90 -6.14 13.41
CA SER A 316 -0.26 -6.24 12.54
C SER A 316 -0.66 -7.71 12.41
N ASN A 317 -1.92 -8.02 12.61
CA ASN A 317 -2.46 -9.35 12.45
C ASN A 317 -3.17 -9.44 11.10
N VAL A 318 -2.80 -10.43 10.29
CA VAL A 318 -3.39 -10.63 8.96
C VAL A 318 -4.24 -11.88 8.91
N GLN A 319 -3.93 -12.84 9.78
CA GLN A 319 -4.64 -14.10 9.90
C GLN A 319 -4.69 -14.52 11.37
N ASP A 320 -5.66 -15.34 11.74
CA ASP A 320 -5.87 -15.80 13.13
C ASP A 320 -4.64 -16.45 13.77
N TYR A 321 -3.69 -16.93 12.97
CA TYR A 321 -2.56 -17.75 13.45
C TYR A 321 -1.20 -17.08 13.29
N VAL A 322 -1.10 -15.97 12.54
CA VAL A 322 0.16 -15.28 12.26
C VAL A 322 0.05 -13.82 12.64
N THR A 323 0.97 -13.36 13.47
CA THR A 323 1.16 -11.94 13.79
C THR A 323 2.44 -11.46 13.10
N TYR A 324 2.33 -10.37 12.38
CA TYR A 324 3.48 -9.67 11.81
C TYR A 324 3.98 -8.62 12.80
N VAL A 325 5.26 -8.70 13.10
CA VAL A 325 5.96 -7.74 13.96
C VAL A 325 6.86 -6.89 13.09
N ASN A 326 6.62 -5.60 13.09
CA ASN A 326 7.48 -4.62 12.44
C ASN A 326 8.53 -4.15 13.45
N CYS A 327 9.79 -4.44 13.14
CA CYS A 327 10.93 -4.09 13.94
C CYS A 327 11.75 -3.00 13.23
N ALA A 328 12.29 -2.04 13.98
CA ALA A 328 13.15 -1.00 13.44
C ALA A 328 14.36 -0.75 14.32
N THR A 329 15.42 -0.20 13.75
CA THR A 329 16.54 0.36 14.54
C THR A 329 16.03 1.53 15.37
N VAL A 330 16.49 1.61 16.63
CA VAL A 330 16.22 2.75 17.52
C VAL A 330 17.56 3.30 17.98
N VAL A 331 17.81 4.60 17.73
CA VAL A 331 19.02 5.33 18.12
C VAL A 331 18.60 6.57 18.88
N ASP A 332 19.08 6.73 20.13
CA ASP A 332 18.77 7.88 20.99
C ASP A 332 17.26 8.21 21.07
N ASP A 333 16.44 7.17 21.26
CA ASP A 333 14.96 7.20 21.29
C ASP A 333 14.29 7.60 19.95
N VAL A 334 15.05 7.63 18.84
CA VAL A 334 14.53 7.89 17.50
C VAL A 334 14.34 6.57 16.76
N ILE A 335 13.12 6.29 16.32
CA ILE A 335 12.76 5.12 15.50
C ILE A 335 13.22 5.39 14.06
N VAL A 336 14.04 4.52 13.50
CA VAL A 336 14.58 4.66 12.15
C VAL A 336 13.78 3.80 11.18
N TYR A 337 12.70 4.33 10.64
CA TYR A 337 11.78 3.59 9.75
C TYR A 337 12.41 3.06 8.45
N PRO A 338 13.39 3.74 7.79
CA PRO A 338 14.08 3.13 6.65
C PRO A 338 14.79 1.82 6.96
N GLU A 339 15.02 1.49 8.24
CA GLU A 339 15.69 0.28 8.70
C GLU A 339 14.71 -0.75 9.28
N LEU A 340 13.57 -0.95 8.59
CA LEU A 340 12.56 -1.93 8.99
C LEU A 340 12.97 -3.36 8.68
N ILE A 341 12.61 -4.25 9.61
CA ILE A 341 12.57 -5.70 9.43
C ILE A 341 11.17 -6.18 9.80
N LYS A 342 10.56 -6.99 8.93
CA LYS A 342 9.27 -7.62 9.18
C LYS A 342 9.46 -9.06 9.59
N VAL A 343 8.81 -9.46 10.66
CA VAL A 343 8.89 -10.82 11.19
C VAL A 343 7.49 -11.39 11.35
N ALA A 344 7.22 -12.51 10.70
CA ALA A 344 5.98 -13.25 10.87
C ALA A 344 6.15 -14.29 11.98
N VAL A 345 5.28 -14.22 12.98
CA VAL A 345 5.29 -15.09 14.17
C VAL A 345 4.03 -15.93 14.21
N ASP A 346 4.18 -17.25 14.30
CA ASP A 346 3.08 -18.17 14.57
C ASP A 346 2.58 -17.96 16.00
N THR A 347 1.36 -17.46 16.13
CA THR A 347 0.77 -17.12 17.44
C THR A 347 0.44 -18.33 18.30
N SER A 348 0.38 -19.52 17.73
CA SER A 348 0.09 -20.75 18.50
C SER A 348 1.29 -21.24 19.33
N ASN A 349 2.51 -20.98 18.85
CA ASN A 349 3.72 -21.59 19.43
C ASN A 349 4.94 -20.65 19.46
N GLY A 350 4.86 -19.45 18.89
CA GLY A 350 5.94 -18.45 18.85
C GLY A 350 7.06 -18.75 17.85
N ARG A 351 6.85 -19.68 16.91
CA ARG A 351 7.82 -19.95 15.85
C ARG A 351 7.85 -18.80 14.84
N ILE A 352 9.04 -18.48 14.38
CA ILE A 352 9.18 -17.56 13.26
C ILE A 352 8.86 -18.30 11.96
N VAL A 353 7.95 -17.74 11.18
CA VAL A 353 7.44 -18.32 9.94
C VAL A 353 7.71 -17.45 8.73
N GLY A 354 8.17 -16.22 8.95
CA GLY A 354 8.62 -15.32 7.91
C GLY A 354 9.59 -14.27 8.46
N LEU A 355 10.47 -13.80 7.58
CA LEU A 355 11.35 -12.66 7.83
C LEU A 355 11.56 -11.93 6.50
N GLU A 356 11.51 -10.60 6.53
CA GLU A 356 11.98 -9.74 5.44
C GLU A 356 12.86 -8.63 6.02
N ALA A 357 14.14 -8.62 5.65
CA ALA A 357 15.14 -7.68 6.14
C ALA A 357 15.76 -6.81 5.04
N LYS A 358 15.17 -6.77 3.85
CA LYS A 358 15.70 -6.06 2.68
C LYS A 358 15.87 -4.57 2.97
N SER A 359 14.85 -3.92 3.54
CA SER A 359 14.89 -2.49 3.89
C SER A 359 16.03 -2.17 4.86
N TYR A 360 16.18 -2.97 5.91
CA TYR A 360 17.28 -2.85 6.85
C TYR A 360 18.64 -2.97 6.14
N LEU A 361 18.84 -4.00 5.35
CA LEU A 361 20.13 -4.27 4.68
C LEU A 361 20.53 -3.20 3.66
N ILE A 362 19.57 -2.50 3.10
CA ILE A 362 19.79 -1.40 2.15
C ILE A 362 20.14 -0.10 2.88
N ASN A 363 19.46 0.20 3.98
CA ASN A 363 19.47 1.53 4.59
C ASN A 363 20.31 1.61 5.86
N HIS A 364 20.69 0.45 6.46
CA HIS A 364 21.41 0.43 7.72
C HIS A 364 22.81 1.05 7.58
N LYS A 365 23.05 2.05 8.39
CA LYS A 365 24.33 2.78 8.49
C LYS A 365 24.50 3.31 9.91
N SER A 366 25.73 3.56 10.32
CA SER A 366 25.99 4.34 11.54
C SER A 366 25.39 5.74 11.37
N ARG A 367 24.53 6.14 12.30
CA ARG A 367 23.85 7.44 12.28
C ARG A 367 24.20 8.25 13.52
N GLN A 368 24.36 9.55 13.32
CA GLN A 368 24.25 10.53 14.39
C GLN A 368 22.85 11.11 14.31
N VAL A 369 22.16 11.15 15.45
CA VAL A 369 20.83 11.76 15.53
C VAL A 369 20.99 13.27 15.54
N ASP A 370 20.59 13.91 14.46
CA ASP A 370 20.46 15.36 14.34
C ASP A 370 18.98 15.76 14.45
N PHE A 371 18.44 15.58 15.65
CA PHE A 371 17.06 15.95 15.91
C PHE A 371 16.95 17.47 16.08
N GLY A 372 16.08 18.11 15.26
CA GLY A 372 15.96 19.57 15.18
C GLY A 372 15.58 20.26 16.50
N THR A 373 15.62 21.58 16.49
CA THR A 373 15.40 22.44 17.68
C THR A 373 13.95 22.83 17.93
N THR A 374 13.04 22.55 16.98
CA THR A 374 11.60 22.83 17.19
C THR A 374 11.06 21.91 18.28
N SER A 375 10.41 22.50 19.28
CA SER A 375 9.89 21.72 20.40
C SER A 375 8.72 20.82 19.98
N GLN A 376 8.55 19.69 20.68
CA GLN A 376 7.37 18.82 20.50
C GLN A 376 6.07 19.61 20.62
N SER A 377 5.98 20.53 21.58
CA SER A 377 4.81 21.37 21.81
C SER A 377 4.52 22.31 20.63
N ASP A 378 5.56 22.84 19.98
CA ASP A 378 5.38 23.72 18.82
C ASP A 378 4.99 22.91 17.57
N CYS A 379 5.58 21.73 17.38
CA CYS A 379 5.15 20.79 16.35
C CYS A 379 3.69 20.34 16.54
N GLN A 380 3.28 20.05 17.77
CA GLN A 380 1.90 19.65 18.08
C GLN A 380 0.87 20.77 17.76
N LYS A 381 1.25 22.04 17.86
CA LYS A 381 0.36 23.16 17.48
C LYS A 381 0.09 23.24 15.97
N GLN A 382 0.88 22.58 15.15
CA GLN A 382 0.69 22.51 13.70
C GLN A 382 -0.40 21.50 13.31
N LEU A 383 -0.74 20.57 14.21
CA LEU A 383 -1.77 19.55 13.95
C LEU A 383 -3.15 20.20 13.83
N ASP A 384 -4.00 19.58 13.01
CA ASP A 384 -5.40 20.00 12.91
C ASP A 384 -6.11 19.92 14.27
N LYS A 385 -6.91 20.91 14.59
CA LYS A 385 -7.63 21.02 15.87
C LYS A 385 -8.65 19.91 16.10
N SER A 386 -9.06 19.21 15.06
CA SER A 386 -9.95 18.05 15.17
C SER A 386 -9.23 16.80 15.66
N LEU A 387 -7.89 16.79 15.64
CA LEU A 387 -7.09 15.67 16.06
C LEU A 387 -6.76 15.73 17.55
N ARG A 388 -7.02 14.63 18.23
CA ARG A 388 -6.57 14.41 19.61
C ARG A 388 -5.37 13.51 19.60
N VAL A 389 -4.24 14.00 20.08
CA VAL A 389 -2.99 13.22 20.22
C VAL A 389 -3.16 12.18 21.32
N THR A 390 -2.82 10.94 21.03
CA THR A 390 -2.84 9.80 21.96
C THR A 390 -1.45 9.36 22.39
N ASN A 391 -0.46 9.48 21.49
CA ASN A 391 0.92 9.16 21.77
C ASN A 391 1.86 10.03 20.93
N VAL A 392 3.12 10.14 21.33
CA VAL A 392 4.17 10.84 20.56
C VAL A 392 5.46 10.06 20.64
N ALA A 393 6.10 9.88 19.48
CA ALA A 393 7.43 9.30 19.37
C ALA A 393 8.36 10.23 18.55
N LYS A 394 9.65 9.95 18.60
CA LYS A 394 10.63 10.54 17.69
C LYS A 394 10.93 9.53 16.59
N SER A 395 10.97 9.99 15.36
CA SER A 395 11.21 9.12 14.22
C SER A 395 12.15 9.77 13.20
N LEU A 396 12.78 8.90 12.41
CA LEU A 396 13.42 9.25 11.17
C LEU A 396 12.65 8.53 10.06
N ILE A 397 12.09 9.30 9.16
CA ILE A 397 11.35 8.80 7.99
C ILE A 397 12.04 9.22 6.70
N GLU A 398 11.83 8.47 5.63
CA GLU A 398 12.32 8.83 4.30
C GLU A 398 11.12 9.09 3.37
N ILE A 399 11.11 10.26 2.74
CA ILE A 399 10.07 10.65 1.79
C ILE A 399 10.76 11.10 0.51
N LYS A 400 10.44 10.46 -0.62
CA LYS A 400 11.02 10.78 -1.95
C LYS A 400 12.56 10.84 -1.93
N GLY A 401 13.21 9.92 -1.18
CA GLY A 401 14.68 9.82 -1.07
C GLY A 401 15.33 10.80 -0.11
N ARG A 402 14.57 11.62 0.62
CA ARG A 402 15.07 12.54 1.65
C ARG A 402 14.68 12.05 3.04
N GLU A 403 15.66 12.02 3.96
CA GLU A 403 15.45 11.69 5.36
C GLU A 403 14.97 12.91 6.15
N TYR A 404 13.98 12.72 7.05
CA TYR A 404 13.45 13.72 7.96
C TYR A 404 13.47 13.17 9.38
N PHE A 405 14.02 13.95 10.31
CA PHE A 405 13.80 13.73 11.74
C PHE A 405 12.49 14.39 12.14
N ALA A 406 11.53 13.63 12.57
CA ALA A 406 10.17 14.11 12.83
C ALA A 406 9.64 13.67 14.19
N TYR A 407 8.77 14.49 14.76
CA TYR A 407 7.84 14.00 15.78
C TYR A 407 6.71 13.24 15.07
N GLU A 408 6.50 12.02 15.50
CA GLU A 408 5.41 11.16 15.10
C GLU A 408 4.29 11.29 16.12
N PHE A 409 3.17 11.87 15.72
CA PHE A 409 2.00 12.02 16.55
C PHE A 409 0.97 10.96 16.18
N GLU A 410 0.70 10.04 17.11
CA GLU A 410 -0.46 9.15 17.01
C GLU A 410 -1.71 9.93 17.41
N CYS A 411 -2.68 10.03 16.50
CA CYS A 411 -3.82 10.91 16.63
C CYS A 411 -5.13 10.20 16.32
N THR A 412 -6.23 10.74 16.83
CA THR A 412 -7.58 10.32 16.45
C THR A 412 -8.51 11.52 16.26
N ASP A 413 -9.39 11.44 15.25
CA ASP A 413 -10.50 12.38 15.05
C ASP A 413 -11.80 11.92 15.76
N GLY A 414 -11.72 10.84 16.56
CA GLY A 414 -12.83 10.18 17.22
C GLY A 414 -13.41 9.00 16.45
N THR A 415 -13.14 8.90 15.16
CA THR A 415 -13.57 7.80 14.28
C THR A 415 -12.38 7.03 13.72
N ASN A 416 -11.38 7.74 13.22
CA ASN A 416 -10.19 7.19 12.59
C ASN A 416 -8.95 7.46 13.46
N GLN A 417 -7.91 6.70 13.21
CA GLN A 417 -6.58 6.90 13.77
C GLN A 417 -5.62 7.34 12.67
N TYR A 418 -4.67 8.21 13.03
CA TYR A 418 -3.67 8.75 12.11
C TYR A 418 -2.31 8.81 12.78
N TYR A 419 -1.25 8.65 12.00
CA TYR A 419 0.11 9.03 12.34
C TYR A 419 0.46 10.28 11.56
N VAL A 420 0.74 11.38 12.26
CA VAL A 420 1.11 12.66 11.65
C VAL A 420 2.57 12.94 11.98
N TYR A 421 3.38 13.17 10.95
CA TYR A 421 4.81 13.42 11.07
C TYR A 421 5.10 14.90 10.84
N VAL A 422 5.71 15.53 11.84
CA VAL A 422 6.09 16.96 11.79
C VAL A 422 7.61 17.05 11.91
N ASP A 423 8.24 17.61 10.88
CA ASP A 423 9.70 17.77 10.82
C ASP A 423 10.21 18.59 12.01
N SER A 424 11.15 18.04 12.74
CA SER A 424 11.72 18.65 13.96
C SER A 424 12.60 19.87 13.70
N HIS A 425 13.06 20.09 12.46
CA HIS A 425 13.84 21.26 12.08
C HIS A 425 12.97 22.43 11.66
N THR A 426 11.93 22.16 10.86
CA THR A 426 11.11 23.22 10.26
C THR A 426 9.78 23.43 10.98
N GLY A 427 9.34 22.47 11.80
CA GLY A 427 8.03 22.47 12.42
C GLY A 427 6.87 22.25 11.43
N LYS A 428 7.15 21.84 10.18
CA LYS A 428 6.12 21.59 9.17
C LYS A 428 5.70 20.14 9.14
N GLU A 429 4.43 19.89 8.86
CA GLU A 429 3.92 18.58 8.53
C GLU A 429 4.60 18.07 7.26
N VAL A 430 5.09 16.83 7.28
CA VAL A 430 5.77 16.19 6.15
C VAL A 430 5.09 14.94 5.67
N GLN A 431 4.28 14.28 6.53
CA GLN A 431 3.56 13.07 6.17
C GLN A 431 2.39 12.82 7.11
N ILE A 432 1.34 12.21 6.58
CA ILE A 432 0.21 11.67 7.35
C ILE A 432 -0.09 10.26 6.86
N PHE A 433 -0.30 9.33 7.78
CA PHE A 433 -0.85 8.02 7.50
C PHE A 433 -2.17 7.84 8.22
N LYS A 434 -3.16 7.30 7.50
CA LYS A 434 -4.39 6.81 8.11
C LYS A 434 -4.18 5.34 8.54
N VAL A 435 -4.54 5.03 9.77
CA VAL A 435 -4.55 3.66 10.26
C VAL A 435 -5.80 2.97 9.75
N ILE A 436 -5.62 1.89 9.00
CA ILE A 436 -6.70 1.00 8.63
C ILE A 436 -6.73 -0.10 9.69
N ALA A 437 -7.65 0.06 10.65
CA ALA A 437 -7.88 -0.95 11.67
C ALA A 437 -8.68 -2.11 11.06
N ASN A 438 -8.04 -3.26 10.94
CA ASN A 438 -8.76 -4.52 10.90
C ASN A 438 -8.99 -4.97 12.34
N THR A 439 -9.99 -5.82 12.60
CA THR A 439 -10.38 -6.31 13.93
C THR A 439 -9.23 -6.90 14.74
N GLU A 440 -8.05 -7.08 14.18
CA GLU A 440 -6.91 -7.77 14.78
C GLU A 440 -5.54 -7.11 14.55
N GLY A 441 -5.44 -5.93 13.91
CA GLY A 441 -4.14 -5.28 13.70
C GLY A 441 -4.22 -3.92 13.01
N HIS A 442 -3.07 -3.25 12.91
CA HIS A 442 -2.95 -1.94 12.32
C HIS A 442 -2.17 -2.03 11.00
N THR A 443 -2.76 -1.58 9.91
CA THR A 443 -2.08 -1.28 8.65
C THR A 443 -2.15 0.23 8.44
N VAL A 444 -1.08 0.87 7.99
CA VAL A 444 -1.06 2.31 7.70
C VAL A 444 -1.04 2.55 6.19
N MET A 445 -1.79 3.53 5.72
CA MET A 445 -1.81 4.02 4.34
C MET A 445 -1.54 5.50 4.29
#